data_e49f6dd79b1fc36e64904bb7881542eb
#
_entry.id   e49f6dd79b1fc36e64904bb7881542eb
#
_cell.length_a   1.000
_cell.length_b   1.000
_cell.length_c   1.000
_cell.angle_alpha   90.00
_cell.angle_beta   90.00
_cell.angle_gamma   90.00
#
_symmetry.space_group_name_H-M   'P 1'
#
loop_
_entity.id
_entity.type
_entity.pdbx_description
1 polymer ?
#
loop_
_entity_poly.entity_id
_entity_poly.type
_entity_poly.pdbx_seq_one_letter_code
_entity_poly.pdbx_strand_id
1 'polypeptide(L)'
;QWLPKQSGSQQTTTYIYVTGRGVVDQETGVVSLMPYDGTLGGVSRTFSLTRLQRALTKASVKQAVLMLDLSLESSAGSDPGRVVPPRWTQPDSGGEADRVMLMVGNSGIQEAQAYQPGQQGLFTYFLLKGLRGAADLDKNGNVLTGELCAYVHGQVGAVAQAQAGNPQQTL
;
A
#
# COMPACT_ATOMS: atom_id res chain seq x y z
N GLN A 1 14.68 4.71 -14.07
CA GLN A 1 15.90 5.53 -14.14
C GLN A 1 15.67 7.03 -13.86
N TRP A 2 14.40 7.48 -13.71
CA TRP A 2 14.09 8.88 -13.40
C TRP A 2 14.26 9.20 -11.91
N LEU A 3 13.75 8.35 -11.03
CA LEU A 3 13.75 8.56 -9.59
C LEU A 3 15.16 8.80 -9.01
N PRO A 4 16.18 8.00 -9.34
CA PRO A 4 17.53 8.25 -8.82
C PRO A 4 18.15 9.58 -9.24
N LYS A 5 17.71 10.16 -10.37
CA LYS A 5 18.19 11.46 -10.84
C LYS A 5 17.57 12.62 -10.08
N GLN A 6 16.37 12.45 -9.53
CA GLN A 6 15.65 13.48 -8.77
C GLN A 6 15.96 13.41 -7.27
N SER A 7 16.29 12.24 -6.75
CA SER A 7 16.61 12.01 -5.34
C SER A 7 18.09 12.26 -5.00
N GLY A 8 18.64 13.35 -5.47
CA GLY A 8 20.07 13.66 -5.48
C GLY A 8 20.80 13.76 -4.13
N SER A 9 20.20 13.40 -3.00
CA SER A 9 20.90 13.34 -1.71
C SER A 9 20.35 12.24 -0.82
N GLN A 10 21.23 11.61 -0.02
CA GLN A 10 20.86 10.66 1.04
C GLN A 10 19.97 11.27 2.15
N GLN A 11 19.62 12.54 2.04
CA GLN A 11 18.76 13.26 2.98
C GLN A 11 17.27 13.29 2.53
N THR A 12 16.98 12.84 1.32
CA THR A 12 15.64 12.93 0.74
C THR A 12 14.74 11.80 1.25
N THR A 13 13.53 12.14 1.71
CA THR A 13 12.44 11.20 1.92
C THR A 13 11.55 11.21 0.68
N THR A 14 11.28 10.04 0.11
CA THR A 14 10.43 9.87 -1.07
C THR A 14 9.10 9.29 -0.66
N TYR A 15 8.00 9.98 -0.99
CA TYR A 15 6.64 9.50 -0.78
C TYR A 15 6.08 9.04 -2.12
N ILE A 16 5.57 7.80 -2.14
CA ILE A 16 4.93 7.21 -3.32
C ILE A 16 3.54 6.75 -2.90
N TYR A 17 2.54 7.33 -3.53
CA TYR A 17 1.15 6.92 -3.38
C TYR A 17 0.67 6.25 -4.66
N VAL A 18 0.06 5.07 -4.53
CA VAL A 18 -0.50 4.31 -5.64
C VAL A 18 -1.92 3.92 -5.27
N THR A 19 -2.86 4.24 -6.14
CA THR A 19 -4.24 3.77 -6.06
C THR A 19 -4.63 3.06 -7.35
N GLY A 20 -5.46 2.04 -7.26
CA GLY A 20 -5.92 1.29 -8.42
C GLY A 20 -6.17 -0.18 -8.13
N ARG A 21 -5.86 -1.02 -9.11
CA ARG A 21 -6.03 -2.47 -9.01
C ARG A 21 -4.68 -3.16 -8.83
N GLY A 22 -4.68 -4.21 -8.02
CA GLY A 22 -3.56 -5.10 -7.86
C GLY A 22 -3.99 -6.55 -8.03
N VAL A 23 -3.04 -7.39 -8.42
CA VAL A 23 -3.24 -8.83 -8.60
C VAL A 23 -2.34 -9.57 -7.64
N VAL A 24 -2.92 -10.53 -6.93
CA VAL A 24 -2.20 -11.46 -6.07
C VAL A 24 -1.99 -12.76 -6.85
N ASP A 25 -0.75 -13.13 -7.07
CA ASP A 25 -0.38 -14.40 -7.67
C ASP A 25 -0.75 -15.55 -6.73
N GLN A 26 -1.59 -16.47 -7.19
CA GLN A 26 -2.14 -17.55 -6.35
C GLN A 26 -1.17 -18.70 -6.07
N GLU A 27 0.00 -18.71 -6.67
CA GLU A 27 1.04 -19.69 -6.35
C GLU A 27 2.01 -19.14 -5.30
N THR A 28 2.40 -17.88 -5.46
CA THR A 28 3.47 -17.24 -4.68
C THR A 28 2.99 -16.22 -3.67
N GLY A 29 1.77 -15.71 -3.80
CA GLY A 29 1.24 -14.58 -3.02
C GLY A 29 1.83 -13.22 -3.41
N VAL A 30 2.65 -13.16 -4.46
CA VAL A 30 3.29 -11.90 -4.88
C VAL A 30 2.23 -10.92 -5.40
N VAL A 31 2.28 -9.71 -4.87
CA VAL A 31 1.41 -8.61 -5.31
C VAL A 31 2.03 -7.90 -6.51
N SER A 32 1.22 -7.68 -7.54
CA SER A 32 1.58 -6.90 -8.71
C SER A 32 0.56 -5.79 -8.94
N LEU A 33 1.03 -4.62 -9.30
CA LEU A 33 0.20 -3.49 -9.71
C LEU A 33 -0.31 -3.74 -11.15
N MET A 34 -1.59 -3.48 -11.39
CA MET A 34 -2.21 -3.63 -12.70
C MET A 34 -2.24 -2.26 -13.40
N PRO A 35 -1.51 -2.06 -14.50
CA PRO A 35 -1.63 -0.87 -15.32
C PRO A 35 -2.98 -0.81 -16.04
N TYR A 36 -3.31 0.35 -16.61
CA TYR A 36 -4.56 0.58 -17.33
C TYR A 36 -4.79 -0.40 -18.50
N ASP A 37 -3.73 -0.78 -19.17
CA ASP A 37 -3.73 -1.75 -20.29
C ASP A 37 -3.47 -3.20 -19.85
N GLY A 38 -3.47 -3.47 -18.54
CA GLY A 38 -3.35 -4.79 -17.96
C GLY A 38 -4.65 -5.57 -18.04
N THR A 39 -4.57 -6.89 -18.25
CA THR A 39 -5.71 -7.81 -18.22
C THR A 39 -5.50 -8.90 -17.18
N LEU A 40 -6.56 -9.31 -16.51
CA LEU A 40 -6.53 -10.36 -15.47
C LEU A 40 -6.04 -11.74 -15.96
N GLY A 41 -6.17 -12.02 -17.25
CA GLY A 41 -5.77 -13.30 -17.86
C GLY A 41 -4.30 -13.37 -18.29
N GLY A 42 -3.54 -12.30 -18.17
CA GLY A 42 -2.16 -12.26 -18.61
C GLY A 42 -1.24 -11.54 -17.64
N VAL A 43 -0.39 -12.27 -16.93
CA VAL A 43 0.64 -11.73 -16.03
C VAL A 43 1.65 -10.82 -16.76
N SER A 44 1.59 -10.79 -18.08
CA SER A 44 2.59 -10.18 -18.96
C SER A 44 2.70 -8.65 -18.89
N ARG A 45 1.73 -7.95 -18.28
CA ARG A 45 1.72 -6.48 -18.19
C ARG A 45 1.50 -5.95 -16.77
N THR A 46 1.74 -6.74 -15.75
CA THR A 46 1.69 -6.28 -14.37
C THR A 46 3.07 -5.81 -13.90
N PHE A 47 3.08 -4.91 -12.93
CA PHE A 47 4.31 -4.40 -12.33
C PHE A 47 4.44 -4.93 -10.90
N SER A 48 5.39 -5.83 -10.68
CA SER A 48 5.61 -6.46 -9.36
C SER A 48 5.96 -5.42 -8.29
N LEU A 49 5.24 -5.47 -7.17
CA LEU A 49 5.51 -4.64 -5.99
C LEU A 49 6.92 -4.89 -5.44
N THR A 50 7.37 -6.14 -5.43
CA THR A 50 8.73 -6.49 -5.02
C THR A 50 9.79 -5.79 -5.87
N ARG A 51 9.55 -5.65 -7.17
CA ARG A 51 10.46 -4.91 -8.07
C ARG A 51 10.49 -3.43 -7.73
N LEU A 52 9.34 -2.83 -7.38
CA LEU A 52 9.26 -1.44 -6.93
C LEU A 52 10.04 -1.24 -5.63
N GLN A 53 9.80 -2.09 -4.64
CA GLN A 53 10.49 -2.04 -3.35
C GLN A 53 12.01 -2.16 -3.52
N ARG A 54 12.48 -3.12 -4.30
CA ARG A 54 13.94 -3.26 -4.61
C ARG A 54 14.52 -2.04 -5.30
N ALA A 55 13.77 -1.40 -6.19
CA ALA A 55 14.23 -0.18 -6.84
C ALA A 55 14.35 0.98 -5.84
N LEU A 56 13.43 1.08 -4.88
CA LEU A 56 13.47 2.07 -3.80
C LEU A 56 14.62 1.82 -2.82
N THR A 57 14.86 0.58 -2.45
CA THR A 57 15.99 0.21 -1.58
C THR A 57 17.33 0.58 -2.22
N LYS A 58 17.45 0.40 -3.54
CA LYS A 58 18.67 0.77 -4.30
C LYS A 58 18.77 2.26 -4.61
N ALA A 59 17.71 3.03 -4.40
CA ALA A 59 17.75 4.47 -4.62
C ALA A 59 18.55 5.16 -3.51
N SER A 60 19.28 6.21 -3.87
CA SER A 60 20.05 7.03 -2.92
C SER A 60 19.12 7.97 -2.14
N VAL A 61 18.20 7.41 -1.35
CA VAL A 61 17.25 8.15 -0.53
C VAL A 61 17.43 7.78 0.94
N LYS A 62 17.13 8.71 1.84
CA LYS A 62 17.14 8.44 3.28
C LYS A 62 16.04 7.45 3.65
N GLN A 63 14.85 7.66 3.13
CA GLN A 63 13.67 6.87 3.40
C GLN A 63 12.71 6.92 2.21
N ALA A 64 12.02 5.83 1.94
CA ALA A 64 10.88 5.78 1.03
C ALA A 64 9.63 5.36 1.80
N VAL A 65 8.53 6.07 1.59
CA VAL A 65 7.21 5.73 2.14
C VAL A 65 6.31 5.37 0.97
N LEU A 66 5.88 4.12 0.93
CA LEU A 66 5.04 3.58 -0.12
C LEU A 66 3.63 3.36 0.45
N MET A 67 2.66 4.11 -0.05
CA MET A 67 1.26 4.06 0.37
C MET A 67 0.41 3.48 -0.74
N LEU A 68 -0.28 2.37 -0.46
CA LEU A 68 -1.02 1.60 -1.44
C LEU A 68 -2.51 1.54 -1.09
N ASP A 69 -3.34 2.12 -1.95
CA ASP A 69 -4.81 2.00 -1.89
C ASP A 69 -5.28 1.16 -3.08
N LEU A 70 -5.22 -0.17 -2.94
CA LEU A 70 -5.42 -1.11 -4.04
C LEU A 70 -6.65 -1.99 -3.80
N SER A 71 -7.50 -2.12 -4.81
CA SER A 71 -8.42 -3.26 -4.90
C SER A 71 -7.64 -4.49 -5.36
N LEU A 72 -7.58 -5.52 -4.52
CA LEU A 72 -6.82 -6.72 -4.80
C LEU A 72 -7.72 -7.82 -5.36
N GLU A 73 -7.27 -8.41 -6.45
CA GLU A 73 -7.89 -9.55 -7.11
C GLU A 73 -6.91 -10.72 -7.15
N SER A 74 -7.43 -11.94 -7.18
CA SER A 74 -6.63 -13.14 -7.38
C SER A 74 -6.31 -13.34 -8.86
N SER A 75 -5.08 -13.73 -9.18
CA SER A 75 -4.82 -14.32 -10.50
C SER A 75 -5.54 -15.66 -10.64
N ALA A 76 -5.78 -16.11 -11.88
CA ALA A 76 -6.25 -17.46 -12.11
C ALA A 76 -5.18 -18.45 -11.57
N GLY A 77 -5.55 -19.21 -10.54
CA GLY A 77 -4.70 -20.25 -9.97
C GLY A 77 -5.06 -21.62 -10.52
N SER A 78 -4.17 -22.58 -10.34
CA SER A 78 -4.38 -23.99 -10.69
C SER A 78 -5.41 -24.68 -9.79
N ASP A 79 -5.70 -24.12 -8.62
CA ASP A 79 -6.69 -24.63 -7.63
C ASP A 79 -7.70 -23.54 -7.30
N PRO A 80 -8.96 -23.64 -7.79
CA PRO A 80 -10.01 -22.65 -7.55
C PRO A 80 -10.42 -22.50 -6.08
N GLY A 81 -10.11 -23.49 -5.24
CA GLY A 81 -10.43 -23.48 -3.81
C GLY A 81 -9.35 -22.87 -2.93
N ARG A 82 -8.17 -22.60 -3.48
CA ARG A 82 -7.04 -22.10 -2.72
C ARG A 82 -6.98 -20.57 -2.78
N VAL A 83 -7.06 -19.94 -1.63
CA VAL A 83 -6.82 -18.49 -1.49
C VAL A 83 -5.47 -18.29 -0.83
N VAL A 84 -4.51 -17.73 -1.57
CA VAL A 84 -3.19 -17.38 -1.04
C VAL A 84 -3.22 -15.91 -0.61
N PRO A 85 -2.87 -15.61 0.66
CA PRO A 85 -2.86 -14.23 1.13
C PRO A 85 -1.77 -13.41 0.42
N PRO A 86 -2.00 -12.10 0.23
CA PRO A 86 -0.99 -11.23 -0.36
C PRO A 86 0.27 -11.19 0.51
N ARG A 87 1.41 -11.36 -0.14
CA ARG A 87 2.73 -11.21 0.48
C ARG A 87 3.20 -9.77 0.28
N TRP A 88 3.09 -8.99 1.31
CA TRP A 88 3.63 -7.64 1.39
C TRP A 88 5.13 -7.72 1.73
N THR A 89 5.91 -8.39 0.86
CA THR A 89 7.31 -8.68 1.13
C THR A 89 8.12 -7.40 1.11
N GLN A 90 8.83 -7.19 2.22
CA GLN A 90 10.00 -6.31 2.22
C GLN A 90 11.12 -7.00 1.44
N PRO A 91 11.98 -6.29 0.72
CA PRO A 91 13.17 -6.88 0.09
C PRO A 91 14.05 -7.51 1.16
N ASP A 92 14.54 -8.73 0.91
CA ASP A 92 15.55 -9.40 1.74
C ASP A 92 16.90 -8.66 1.63
N SER A 93 17.02 -7.54 2.28
CA SER A 93 18.22 -6.74 2.27
C SER A 93 18.48 -6.25 3.68
N GLY A 94 19.30 -6.99 4.41
CA GLY A 94 19.66 -6.62 5.77
C GLY A 94 19.96 -5.13 5.92
N GLY A 95 19.40 -4.50 6.93
CA GLY A 95 19.64 -3.09 7.28
C GLY A 95 19.10 -2.03 6.30
N GLU A 96 19.01 -2.33 5.00
CA GLU A 96 18.48 -1.42 3.99
C GLU A 96 16.96 -1.54 3.83
N ALA A 97 16.36 -2.65 4.27
CA ALA A 97 14.90 -2.87 4.27
C ALA A 97 14.17 -1.82 5.13
N ASP A 98 14.79 -1.36 6.20
CA ASP A 98 14.23 -0.36 7.12
C ASP A 98 14.02 1.01 6.47
N ARG A 99 14.60 1.24 5.28
CA ARG A 99 14.40 2.49 4.55
C ARG A 99 13.10 2.55 3.76
N VAL A 100 12.44 1.41 3.52
CA VAL A 100 11.18 1.37 2.78
C VAL A 100 10.04 1.04 3.73
N MET A 101 9.26 2.05 4.07
CA MET A 101 8.02 1.88 4.82
C MET A 101 6.88 1.58 3.87
N LEU A 102 6.04 0.63 4.22
CA LEU A 102 4.86 0.25 3.47
C LEU A 102 3.60 0.47 4.33
N MET A 103 2.66 1.25 3.79
CA MET A 103 1.30 1.39 4.31
C MET A 103 0.33 0.87 3.27
N VAL A 104 -0.55 -0.05 3.64
CA VAL A 104 -1.47 -0.70 2.71
C VAL A 104 -2.91 -0.52 3.20
N GLY A 105 -3.77 -0.11 2.29
CA GLY A 105 -5.19 0.07 2.57
C GLY A 105 -5.97 -1.22 2.80
N ASN A 106 -5.45 -2.35 2.30
CA ASN A 106 -6.08 -3.67 2.43
C ASN A 106 -5.05 -4.72 2.85
N SER A 107 -5.34 -5.50 3.88
CA SER A 107 -4.46 -6.59 4.33
C SER A 107 -4.67 -7.89 3.55
N GLY A 108 -5.82 -8.06 2.89
CA GLY A 108 -6.22 -9.27 2.17
C GLY A 108 -6.66 -9.02 0.73
N ILE A 109 -7.18 -10.07 0.10
CA ILE A 109 -7.82 -9.96 -1.22
C ILE A 109 -9.19 -9.33 -1.00
N GLN A 110 -9.28 -8.03 -1.15
CA GLN A 110 -10.47 -7.22 -0.88
C GLN A 110 -10.54 -6.06 -1.87
N GLU A 111 -11.75 -5.61 -2.16
CA GLU A 111 -11.94 -4.35 -2.85
C GLU A 111 -11.67 -3.18 -1.91
N ALA A 112 -10.98 -2.16 -2.40
CA ALA A 112 -10.84 -0.90 -1.70
C ALA A 112 -12.22 -0.23 -1.60
N GLN A 113 -12.64 0.10 -0.38
CA GLN A 113 -13.96 0.68 -0.14
C GLN A 113 -13.96 2.17 -0.49
N ALA A 114 -15.02 2.62 -1.14
CA ALA A 114 -15.28 4.04 -1.35
C ALA A 114 -15.89 4.67 -0.09
N TYR A 115 -15.42 5.87 0.25
CA TYR A 115 -15.98 6.66 1.33
C TYR A 115 -16.82 7.80 0.75
N GLN A 116 -18.13 7.61 0.67
CA GLN A 116 -19.06 8.55 0.02
C GLN A 116 -18.99 9.98 0.58
N PRO A 117 -18.90 10.20 1.90
CA PRO A 117 -18.78 11.55 2.44
C PRO A 117 -17.50 12.29 2.00
N GLY A 118 -16.44 11.54 1.69
CA GLY A 118 -15.16 12.08 1.22
C GLY A 118 -14.98 12.06 -0.28
N GLN A 119 -15.87 11.41 -1.04
CA GLN A 119 -15.79 11.21 -2.49
C GLN A 119 -14.45 10.60 -2.96
N GLN A 120 -13.88 9.70 -2.15
CA GLN A 120 -12.59 9.05 -2.42
C GLN A 120 -12.51 7.70 -1.69
N GLY A 121 -11.41 6.96 -1.87
CA GLY A 121 -11.18 5.72 -1.14
C GLY A 121 -11.14 5.93 0.36
N LEU A 122 -11.65 4.97 1.14
CA LEU A 122 -11.73 5.03 2.59
C LEU A 122 -10.35 5.20 3.23
N PHE A 123 -9.38 4.39 2.80
CA PHE A 123 -7.99 4.51 3.26
C PHE A 123 -7.41 5.88 2.94
N THR A 124 -7.57 6.33 1.68
CA THR A 124 -7.06 7.63 1.22
C THR A 124 -7.63 8.78 2.02
N TYR A 125 -8.94 8.76 2.31
CA TYR A 125 -9.58 9.80 3.12
C TYR A 125 -8.94 9.94 4.49
N PHE A 126 -8.79 8.83 5.21
CA PHE A 126 -8.22 8.87 6.56
C PHE A 126 -6.71 9.11 6.55
N LEU A 127 -6.00 8.64 5.54
CA LEU A 127 -4.58 8.98 5.34
C LEU A 127 -4.40 10.51 5.22
N LEU A 128 -5.16 11.15 4.32
CA LEU A 128 -5.08 12.61 4.14
C LEU A 128 -5.55 13.39 5.36
N LYS A 129 -6.58 12.91 6.05
CA LYS A 129 -7.08 13.52 7.29
C LYS A 129 -6.04 13.42 8.41
N GLY A 130 -5.38 12.25 8.55
CA GLY A 130 -4.29 12.03 9.49
C GLY A 130 -3.11 12.95 9.23
N LEU A 131 -2.66 13.04 7.97
CA LEU A 131 -1.56 13.93 7.55
C LEU A 131 -1.85 15.42 7.76
N ARG A 132 -3.13 15.81 7.82
CA ARG A 132 -3.55 17.19 8.16
C ARG A 132 -3.62 17.47 9.66
N GLY A 133 -3.10 16.55 10.48
CA GLY A 133 -2.99 16.71 11.92
C GLY A 133 -3.98 15.88 12.75
N ALA A 134 -4.96 15.21 12.14
CA ALA A 134 -5.89 14.38 12.93
C ALA A 134 -5.23 13.15 13.57
N ALA A 135 -4.04 12.78 13.12
CA ALA A 135 -3.24 11.70 13.69
C ALA A 135 -2.25 12.17 14.77
N ASP A 136 -2.15 13.47 15.04
CA ASP A 136 -1.33 14.02 16.13
C ASP A 136 -2.03 13.73 17.48
N LEU A 137 -1.75 12.55 18.04
CA LEU A 137 -2.45 12.03 19.22
C LEU A 137 -1.97 12.71 20.51
N ASP A 138 -0.69 13.04 20.59
CA ASP A 138 -0.09 13.70 21.76
C ASP A 138 -0.14 15.24 21.70
N LYS A 139 -0.65 15.79 20.57
CA LYS A 139 -0.82 17.23 20.30
C LYS A 139 0.48 18.03 20.36
N ASN A 140 1.57 17.41 19.92
CA ASN A 140 2.89 18.06 19.89
C ASN A 140 3.13 18.88 18.61
N GLY A 141 2.18 18.90 17.67
CA GLY A 141 2.24 19.61 16.39
C GLY A 141 2.95 18.83 15.28
N ASN A 142 3.35 17.59 15.55
CA ASN A 142 4.00 16.71 14.57
C ASN A 142 3.20 15.42 14.47
N VAL A 143 3.01 14.93 13.23
CA VAL A 143 2.43 13.62 13.00
C VAL A 143 3.55 12.62 12.76
N LEU A 144 3.79 11.76 13.72
CA LEU A 144 4.75 10.67 13.58
C LEU A 144 4.14 9.54 12.76
N THR A 145 4.99 8.76 12.11
CA THR A 145 4.51 7.65 11.29
C THR A 145 3.73 6.60 12.07
N GLY A 146 4.16 6.29 13.30
CA GLY A 146 3.42 5.36 14.17
C GLY A 146 2.02 5.87 14.51
N GLU A 147 1.86 7.18 14.78
CA GLU A 147 0.57 7.80 15.03
C GLU A 147 -0.32 7.77 13.80
N LEU A 148 0.25 8.07 12.61
CA LEU A 148 -0.46 8.01 11.35
C LEU A 148 -0.97 6.59 11.07
N CYS A 149 -0.14 5.57 11.24
CA CYS A 149 -0.52 4.17 11.07
C CYS A 149 -1.65 3.78 12.04
N ALA A 150 -1.50 4.09 13.33
CA ALA A 150 -2.50 3.76 14.34
C ALA A 150 -3.83 4.46 14.07
N TYR A 151 -3.78 5.74 13.70
CA TYR A 151 -4.96 6.54 13.36
C TYR A 151 -5.69 5.96 12.14
N VAL A 152 -4.97 5.74 11.04
CA VAL A 152 -5.56 5.22 9.78
C VAL A 152 -6.15 3.84 10.01
N HIS A 153 -5.41 2.94 10.67
CA HIS A 153 -5.89 1.58 10.97
C HIS A 153 -7.18 1.61 11.78
N GLY A 154 -7.23 2.38 12.86
CA GLY A 154 -8.41 2.48 13.72
C GLY A 154 -9.62 3.06 12.99
N GLN A 155 -9.44 4.14 12.22
CA GLN A 155 -10.54 4.81 11.52
C GLN A 155 -11.08 3.99 10.35
N VAL A 156 -10.20 3.41 9.53
CA VAL A 156 -10.60 2.57 8.39
C VAL A 156 -11.34 1.34 8.88
N GLY A 157 -10.81 0.64 9.90
CA GLY A 157 -11.44 -0.54 10.45
C GLY A 157 -12.84 -0.25 11.01
N ALA A 158 -12.99 0.84 11.79
CA ALA A 158 -14.27 1.23 12.38
C ALA A 158 -15.34 1.55 11.32
N VAL A 159 -14.98 2.31 10.29
CA VAL A 159 -15.91 2.70 9.23
C VAL A 159 -16.24 1.52 8.32
N ALA A 160 -15.26 0.72 7.94
CA ALA A 160 -15.48 -0.45 7.11
C ALA A 160 -16.42 -1.47 7.78
N GLN A 161 -16.25 -1.69 9.07
CA GLN A 161 -17.13 -2.55 9.84
C GLN A 161 -18.56 -2.00 9.93
N ALA A 162 -18.73 -0.69 10.05
CA ALA A 162 -20.04 -0.05 10.13
C ALA A 162 -20.79 -0.05 8.77
N GLN A 163 -20.06 0.08 7.65
CA GLN A 163 -20.66 0.23 6.33
C GLN A 163 -21.08 -1.08 5.65
N ALA A 164 -20.38 -2.17 5.90
CA ALA A 164 -20.51 -3.33 5.02
C ALA A 164 -20.69 -4.68 5.73
N GLY A 165 -20.55 -4.78 7.04
CA GLY A 165 -20.34 -6.07 7.66
C GLY A 165 -19.10 -6.81 7.12
N ASN A 166 -18.33 -6.18 6.24
CA ASN A 166 -17.12 -6.72 5.63
C ASN A 166 -15.91 -5.86 6.04
N PRO A 167 -15.08 -6.32 6.95
CA PRO A 167 -14.02 -5.50 7.52
C PRO A 167 -12.89 -5.26 6.51
N GLN A 168 -12.71 -4.02 6.09
CA GLN A 168 -11.47 -3.59 5.48
C GLN A 168 -10.41 -3.47 6.58
N GLN A 169 -9.33 -4.19 6.45
CA GLN A 169 -8.20 -4.13 7.37
C GLN A 169 -7.00 -3.52 6.66
N THR A 170 -6.37 -2.54 7.32
CA THR A 170 -5.12 -1.92 6.85
C THR A 170 -3.90 -2.59 7.49
N LEU A 171 -2.78 -2.52 6.81
CA LEU A 171 -1.45 -2.89 7.30
C LEU A 171 -0.51 -1.70 7.29
#